data_e734ea186f752e36ac28fd3da8091433
#
_entry.id   e734ea186f752e36ac28fd3da8091433
#
_cell.length_a   1.000
_cell.length_b   1.000
_cell.length_c   1.000
_cell.angle_alpha   90.00
_cell.angle_beta   90.00
_cell.angle_gamma   90.00
#
_symmetry.space_group_name_H-M   'P 1'
#
loop_
_entity.id
_entity.type
_entity.pdbx_description
1 polymer ?
#
loop_
_entity_poly.entity_id
_entity_poly.type
_entity_poly.pdbx_seq_one_letter_code
_entity_poly.pdbx_strand_id
1 'polypeptide(L)'
;MKRILIVEDDLAFGTMIQTWLKKKGFDVERVTSVGAAIKAMGANDAFHLVLSDLRLPDHDGLVLLQHIRKSDAHLPFIVMTSYAEVQNAVCAMKSGATDYVAKPFHPEILLEKIREAIQSAASA
;
A
#
# COMPACT_ATOMS: atom_id res chain seq x y z
N MET A 1 3.05 16.30 7.24
CA MET A 1 3.76 15.18 6.61
C MET A 1 2.77 14.06 6.35
N LYS A 2 2.70 13.57 5.12
CA LYS A 2 1.78 12.47 4.78
C LYS A 2 2.30 11.15 5.31
N ARG A 3 1.41 10.31 5.83
CA ARG A 3 1.76 9.03 6.42
C ARG A 3 1.40 7.88 5.49
N ILE A 4 2.36 7.00 5.26
CA ILE A 4 2.20 5.81 4.41
C ILE A 4 2.40 4.56 5.27
N LEU A 5 1.47 3.61 5.13
CA LEU A 5 1.63 2.27 5.70
C LEU A 5 2.11 1.33 4.60
N ILE A 6 3.26 0.72 4.80
CA ILE A 6 3.78 -0.33 3.92
C ILE A 6 3.49 -1.68 4.54
N VAL A 7 2.88 -2.57 3.76
CA VAL A 7 2.61 -3.95 4.18
C VAL A 7 3.43 -4.87 3.28
N GLU A 8 4.57 -5.33 3.80
CA GLU A 8 5.56 -6.09 3.05
C GLU A 8 6.38 -6.95 4.00
N ASP A 9 6.41 -8.25 3.76
CA ASP A 9 7.15 -9.20 4.61
C ASP A 9 8.61 -9.41 4.18
N ASP A 10 8.99 -9.03 2.96
CA ASP A 10 10.39 -9.07 2.53
C ASP A 10 11.14 -7.94 3.21
N LEU A 11 12.05 -8.31 4.12
CA LEU A 11 12.78 -7.34 4.94
C LEU A 11 13.64 -6.40 4.09
N ALA A 12 14.40 -6.95 3.15
CA ALA A 12 15.30 -6.15 2.31
C ALA A 12 14.54 -5.16 1.44
N PHE A 13 13.53 -5.65 0.73
CA PHE A 13 12.72 -4.82 -0.15
C PHE A 13 11.92 -3.78 0.64
N GLY A 14 11.27 -4.20 1.71
CA GLY A 14 10.45 -3.32 2.54
C GLY A 14 11.27 -2.21 3.19
N THR A 15 12.46 -2.54 3.70
CA THR A 15 13.37 -1.55 4.30
C THR A 15 13.87 -0.56 3.25
N MET A 16 14.20 -1.03 2.06
CA MET A 16 14.64 -0.17 0.95
C MET A 16 13.57 0.86 0.60
N ILE A 17 12.33 0.43 0.39
CA ILE A 17 11.23 1.32 0.03
C ILE A 17 10.90 2.28 1.18
N GLN A 18 10.88 1.78 2.40
CA GLN A 18 10.63 2.61 3.58
C GLN A 18 11.66 3.74 3.69
N THR A 19 12.94 3.40 3.58
CA THR A 19 14.03 4.37 3.67
C THR A 19 13.93 5.40 2.55
N TRP A 20 13.67 4.95 1.33
CA TRP A 20 13.57 5.84 0.17
C TRP A 20 12.40 6.82 0.31
N LEU A 21 11.23 6.34 0.72
CA LEU A 21 10.06 7.19 0.89
C LEU A 21 10.24 8.19 2.03
N LYS A 22 10.91 7.80 3.12
CA LYS A 22 11.25 8.74 4.20
C LYS A 22 12.14 9.88 3.67
N LYS A 23 13.08 9.57 2.81
CA LYS A 23 13.94 10.61 2.18
C LYS A 23 13.14 11.55 1.29
N LYS A 24 12.01 11.11 0.76
CA LYS A 24 11.13 11.93 -0.07
C LYS A 24 10.12 12.75 0.76
N GLY A 25 10.20 12.69 2.07
CA GLY A 25 9.39 13.53 2.96
C GLY A 25 8.14 12.89 3.51
N PHE A 26 8.00 11.58 3.38
CA PHE A 26 6.86 10.86 3.95
C PHE A 26 7.19 10.32 5.35
N ASP A 27 6.17 10.23 6.19
CA ASP A 27 6.23 9.47 7.42
C ASP A 27 5.78 8.05 7.08
N VAL A 28 6.65 7.07 7.30
CA VAL A 28 6.42 5.71 6.81
C VAL A 28 6.50 4.71 7.94
N GLU A 29 5.45 3.91 8.09
CA GLU A 29 5.45 2.76 8.99
C GLU A 29 5.39 1.49 8.15
N ARG A 30 6.16 0.47 8.52
CA ARG A 30 6.14 -0.81 7.82
C ARG A 30 5.68 -1.92 8.75
N VAL A 31 4.76 -2.72 8.27
CA VAL A 31 4.30 -3.95 8.93
C VAL A 31 4.46 -5.13 7.97
N THR A 32 4.37 -6.35 8.49
CA THR A 32 4.74 -7.55 7.73
C THR A 32 3.57 -8.48 7.46
N SER A 33 2.36 -8.14 7.90
CA SER A 33 1.20 -9.02 7.75
C SER A 33 -0.08 -8.20 7.68
N VAL A 34 -1.15 -8.84 7.19
CA VAL A 34 -2.49 -8.23 7.17
C VAL A 34 -2.96 -7.92 8.59
N GLY A 35 -2.78 -8.86 9.52
CA GLY A 35 -3.16 -8.65 10.91
C GLY A 35 -2.46 -7.45 11.55
N ALA A 36 -1.15 -7.33 11.31
CA ALA A 36 -0.39 -6.19 11.81
C ALA A 36 -0.83 -4.87 11.19
N ALA A 37 -1.20 -4.89 9.90
CA ALA A 37 -1.72 -3.71 9.21
C ALA A 37 -3.04 -3.25 9.80
N ILE A 38 -3.97 -4.17 10.02
CA ILE A 38 -5.27 -3.85 10.64
C ILE A 38 -5.07 -3.25 12.04
N LYS A 39 -4.16 -3.83 12.81
CA LYS A 39 -3.84 -3.32 14.14
C LYS A 39 -3.25 -1.91 14.08
N ALA A 40 -2.32 -1.67 13.16
CA ALA A 40 -1.71 -0.34 12.98
C ALA A 40 -2.75 0.70 12.58
N MET A 41 -3.71 0.33 11.73
CA MET A 41 -4.77 1.23 11.29
C MET A 41 -5.80 1.50 12.39
N GLY A 42 -5.94 0.58 13.33
CA GLY A 42 -6.81 0.76 14.48
C GLY A 42 -6.23 1.68 15.57
N ALA A 43 -4.94 2.00 15.49
CA ALA A 43 -4.33 2.99 16.37
C ALA A 43 -4.80 4.40 15.98
N ASN A 44 -4.48 5.39 16.81
CA ASN A 44 -5.05 6.74 16.66
C ASN A 44 -4.57 7.53 15.44
N ASP A 45 -3.54 7.06 14.76
CA ASP A 45 -2.93 7.80 13.66
C ASP A 45 -3.53 7.38 12.32
N ALA A 46 -4.08 8.35 11.60
CA ALA A 46 -4.63 8.10 10.27
C ALA A 46 -3.52 8.01 9.24
N PHE A 47 -3.59 6.99 8.40
CA PHE A 47 -2.72 6.90 7.23
C PHE A 47 -3.36 7.61 6.04
N HIS A 48 -2.52 8.15 5.16
CA HIS A 48 -2.96 8.81 3.93
C HIS A 48 -2.91 7.87 2.73
N LEU A 49 -2.18 6.76 2.86
CA LEU A 49 -2.03 5.78 1.80
C LEU A 49 -1.54 4.46 2.37
N VAL A 50 -2.03 3.35 1.81
CA VAL A 50 -1.53 2.01 2.09
C VAL A 50 -0.85 1.48 0.83
N LEU A 51 0.38 0.98 0.99
CA LEU A 51 1.14 0.35 -0.07
C LEU A 51 1.37 -1.11 0.35
N SER A 52 0.71 -2.04 -0.32
CA SER A 52 0.66 -3.43 0.14
C SER A 52 1.05 -4.43 -0.93
N ASP A 53 1.85 -5.41 -0.54
CA ASP A 53 2.02 -6.61 -1.33
C ASP A 53 0.72 -7.44 -1.26
N LEU A 54 0.50 -8.27 -2.27
CA LEU A 54 -0.61 -9.22 -2.28
C LEU A 54 -0.26 -10.52 -1.54
N ARG A 55 0.99 -10.94 -1.60
CA ARG A 55 1.45 -12.15 -0.90
C ARG A 55 2.00 -11.80 0.46
N LEU A 56 1.21 -12.11 1.48
CA LEU A 56 1.58 -11.87 2.87
C LEU A 56 1.48 -13.20 3.64
N PRO A 57 2.20 -13.33 4.77
CA PRO A 57 2.30 -14.64 5.43
C PRO A 57 1.00 -15.17 6.04
N ASP A 58 0.08 -14.28 6.43
CA ASP A 58 -1.15 -14.67 7.09
C ASP A 58 -2.36 -14.69 6.15
N HIS A 59 -2.46 -13.73 5.23
CA HIS A 59 -3.58 -13.59 4.31
C HIS A 59 -3.12 -12.97 3.00
N ASP A 60 -3.96 -13.09 1.96
CA ASP A 60 -3.79 -12.31 0.74
C ASP A 60 -4.04 -10.83 1.02
N GLY A 61 -3.28 -9.95 0.37
CA GLY A 61 -3.46 -8.50 0.52
C GLY A 61 -4.84 -8.00 0.13
N LEU A 62 -5.59 -8.75 -0.67
CA LEU A 62 -7.00 -8.44 -0.98
C LEU A 62 -7.88 -8.45 0.27
N VAL A 63 -7.54 -9.28 1.26
CA VAL A 63 -8.27 -9.31 2.54
C VAL A 63 -8.15 -7.96 3.23
N LEU A 64 -6.95 -7.39 3.23
CA LEU A 64 -6.73 -6.06 3.81
C LEU A 64 -7.51 -4.99 3.05
N LEU A 65 -7.48 -5.02 1.73
CA LEU A 65 -8.22 -4.06 0.90
C LEU A 65 -9.72 -4.13 1.19
N GLN A 66 -10.28 -5.33 1.23
CA GLN A 66 -11.70 -5.52 1.53
C GLN A 66 -12.05 -5.01 2.92
N HIS A 67 -11.18 -5.26 3.90
CA HIS A 67 -11.36 -4.76 5.26
C HIS A 67 -11.41 -3.22 5.28
N ILE A 68 -10.49 -2.58 4.60
CA ILE A 68 -10.41 -1.12 4.53
C ILE A 68 -11.67 -0.56 3.85
N ARG A 69 -12.09 -1.15 2.74
CA ARG A 69 -13.23 -0.63 1.96
C ARG A 69 -14.57 -0.74 2.67
N LYS A 70 -14.67 -1.55 3.71
CA LYS A 70 -15.88 -1.59 4.55
C LYS A 70 -16.11 -0.28 5.30
N SER A 71 -15.05 0.43 5.65
CA SER A 71 -15.15 1.66 6.46
C SER A 71 -14.62 2.90 5.76
N ASP A 72 -13.85 2.76 4.69
CA ASP A 72 -13.25 3.89 3.99
C ASP A 72 -13.16 3.56 2.49
N ALA A 73 -14.02 4.20 1.70
CA ALA A 73 -14.05 4.00 0.26
C ALA A 73 -12.96 4.79 -0.47
N HIS A 74 -12.30 5.72 0.21
CA HIS A 74 -11.42 6.70 -0.44
C HIS A 74 -9.96 6.64 -0.03
N LEU A 75 -9.60 5.85 1.00
CA LEU A 75 -8.20 5.72 1.39
C LEU A 75 -7.38 5.16 0.22
N PRO A 76 -6.37 5.88 -0.27
CA PRO A 76 -5.54 5.36 -1.35
C PRO A 76 -4.90 4.03 -0.97
N PHE A 77 -5.03 3.06 -1.86
CA PHE A 77 -4.48 1.72 -1.69
C PHE A 77 -3.77 1.32 -2.97
N ILE A 78 -2.45 1.20 -2.92
CA ILE A 78 -1.64 0.81 -4.06
C ILE A 78 -1.12 -0.61 -3.82
N VAL A 79 -1.33 -1.48 -4.79
CA VAL A 79 -0.90 -2.87 -4.73
C VAL A 79 0.49 -3.00 -5.34
N MET A 80 1.41 -3.64 -4.62
CA MET A 80 2.67 -4.10 -5.17
C MET A 80 2.51 -5.57 -5.57
N THR A 81 2.89 -5.93 -6.78
CA THR A 81 2.71 -7.29 -7.27
C THR A 81 3.88 -7.70 -8.17
N SER A 82 4.14 -9.00 -8.30
CA SER A 82 5.08 -9.50 -9.30
C SER A 82 4.39 -9.62 -10.65
N TYR A 83 5.16 -9.74 -11.74
CA TYR A 83 4.59 -9.97 -13.06
C TYR A 83 3.74 -11.25 -13.11
N ALA A 84 4.14 -12.26 -12.34
CA ALA A 84 3.37 -13.51 -12.25
C ALA A 84 2.01 -13.34 -11.58
N GLU A 85 1.81 -12.25 -10.84
CA GLU A 85 0.61 -11.98 -10.04
C GLU A 85 -0.30 -10.90 -10.66
N VAL A 86 -0.08 -10.53 -11.93
CA VAL A 86 -0.83 -9.43 -12.57
C VAL A 86 -2.34 -9.66 -12.52
N GLN A 87 -2.80 -10.91 -12.66
CA GLN A 87 -4.22 -11.21 -12.56
C GLN A 87 -4.79 -10.88 -11.18
N ASN A 88 -4.00 -11.06 -10.14
CA ASN A 88 -4.41 -10.67 -8.78
C ASN A 88 -4.49 -9.14 -8.64
N ALA A 89 -3.63 -8.40 -9.34
CA ALA A 89 -3.71 -6.94 -9.38
C ALA A 89 -5.00 -6.50 -10.07
N VAL A 90 -5.42 -7.16 -11.13
CA VAL A 90 -6.71 -6.87 -11.80
C VAL A 90 -7.87 -7.08 -10.81
N CYS A 91 -7.85 -8.17 -10.05
CA CYS A 91 -8.85 -8.42 -9.01
C CYS A 91 -8.84 -7.32 -7.95
N ALA A 92 -7.66 -6.87 -7.54
CA ALA A 92 -7.54 -5.78 -6.56
C ALA A 92 -8.16 -4.48 -7.09
N MET A 93 -7.91 -4.15 -8.36
CA MET A 93 -8.51 -2.95 -8.97
C MET A 93 -10.03 -3.04 -8.98
N LYS A 94 -10.59 -4.20 -9.30
CA LYS A 94 -12.05 -4.45 -9.26
C LYS A 94 -12.61 -4.37 -7.83
N SER A 95 -11.79 -4.64 -6.84
CA SER A 95 -12.19 -4.60 -5.42
C SER A 95 -11.99 -3.22 -4.79
N GLY A 96 -11.52 -2.24 -5.56
CA GLY A 96 -11.40 -0.88 -5.09
C GLY A 96 -10.00 -0.37 -4.81
N ALA A 97 -8.94 -1.06 -5.25
CA ALA A 97 -7.58 -0.53 -5.17
C ALA A 97 -7.46 0.71 -6.06
N THR A 98 -6.65 1.67 -5.62
CA THR A 98 -6.44 2.92 -6.38
C THR A 98 -5.56 2.69 -7.60
N ASP A 99 -4.50 1.88 -7.43
CA ASP A 99 -3.55 1.59 -8.50
C ASP A 99 -2.73 0.36 -8.12
N TYR A 100 -1.86 -0.06 -9.01
CA TYR A 100 -0.91 -1.13 -8.74
C TYR A 100 0.44 -0.81 -9.39
N VAL A 101 1.48 -1.49 -8.92
CA VAL A 101 2.82 -1.42 -9.50
C VAL A 101 3.43 -2.82 -9.51
N ALA A 102 4.01 -3.23 -10.63
CA ALA A 102 4.61 -4.56 -10.78
C ALA A 102 6.09 -4.53 -10.42
N LYS A 103 6.52 -5.49 -9.60
CA LYS A 103 7.93 -5.66 -9.24
C LYS A 103 8.66 -6.44 -10.34
N PRO A 104 9.89 -6.08 -10.68
CA PRO A 104 10.63 -4.91 -10.21
C PRO A 104 10.12 -3.63 -10.85
N PHE A 105 10.01 -2.56 -10.08
CA PHE A 105 9.55 -1.27 -10.59
C PHE A 105 10.62 -0.20 -10.38
N HIS A 106 10.53 0.86 -11.16
CA HIS A 106 11.39 2.02 -10.98
C HIS A 106 10.84 2.85 -9.81
N PRO A 107 11.65 3.22 -8.81
CA PRO A 107 11.15 3.96 -7.65
C PRO A 107 10.43 5.26 -8.01
N GLU A 108 10.86 5.95 -9.06
CA GLU A 108 10.22 7.20 -9.49
C GLU A 108 8.78 6.98 -9.98
N ILE A 109 8.51 5.83 -10.60
CA ILE A 109 7.16 5.45 -11.01
C ILE A 109 6.27 5.26 -9.78
N LEU A 110 6.79 4.60 -8.76
CA LEU A 110 6.05 4.42 -7.51
C LEU A 110 5.74 5.77 -6.86
N LEU A 111 6.71 6.66 -6.79
CA LEU A 111 6.54 7.99 -6.19
C LEU A 111 5.46 8.79 -6.91
N GLU A 112 5.46 8.75 -8.24
CA GLU A 112 4.45 9.42 -9.05
C GLU A 112 3.04 8.90 -8.74
N LYS A 113 2.89 7.56 -8.68
CA LYS A 113 1.60 6.93 -8.34
C LYS A 113 1.13 7.30 -6.94
N ILE A 114 2.04 7.33 -5.98
CA ILE A 114 1.72 7.73 -4.60
C ILE A 114 1.21 9.17 -4.55
N ARG A 115 1.91 10.08 -5.19
CA ARG A 115 1.53 11.50 -5.21
C ARG A 115 0.19 11.73 -5.89
N GLU A 116 -0.05 11.08 -7.02
CA GLU A 116 -1.33 11.15 -7.72
C GLU A 116 -2.47 10.61 -6.88
N ALA A 117 -2.27 9.47 -6.22
CA ALA A 117 -3.30 8.84 -5.39
C ALA A 117 -3.68 9.73 -4.20
N ILE A 118 -2.70 10.30 -3.52
CA ILE A 118 -2.95 11.19 -2.38
C ILE A 118 -3.66 12.46 -2.84
N GLN A 119 -3.22 13.04 -3.95
CA GLN A 119 -3.84 14.26 -4.49
C GLN A 119 -5.29 14.02 -4.92
N SER A 120 -5.57 12.92 -5.59
CA SER A 120 -6.93 12.56 -5.99
C SER A 120 -7.85 12.37 -4.80
N ALA A 121 -7.37 11.72 -3.74
CA ALA A 121 -8.16 11.52 -2.52
C ALA A 121 -8.48 12.85 -1.83
N ALA A 122 -7.53 13.78 -1.83
CA ALA A 122 -7.72 15.10 -1.23
C ALA A 122 -8.74 15.94 -2.02
N SER A 123 -8.92 15.64 -3.30
CA SER A 123 -9.86 16.36 -4.18
C SER A 123 -11.26 15.74 -4.21
N ALA A 124 -11.41 14.56 -3.62
CA ALA A 124 -12.68 13.83 -3.64
C ALA A 124 -13.72 14.41 -2.67
#